data_f4a26cb0f7114359a2b9cd4a5500305b
#
_entry.id   f4a26cb0f7114359a2b9cd4a5500305b
#
_cell.length_a   1.000
_cell.length_b   1.000
_cell.length_c   1.000
_cell.angle_alpha   90.00
_cell.angle_beta   90.00
_cell.angle_gamma   90.00
#
_symmetry.space_group_name_H-M   'P 1'
#
loop_
_entity.id
_entity.type
_entity.pdbx_description
1 polymer ?
#
loop_
_entity_poly.entity_id
_entity_poly.type
_entity_poly.pdbx_seq_one_letter_code
_entity_poly.pdbx_strand_id
1 'polypeptide(L)'
;MAEIERTRERERPPLDDNPYERVMRQRAAMLERNKTGPIVVRKAERPLQQVRQGKLRYYLEPLTHPDTPLQMWRVFTHEIHTKSGKHRHQGGLVIYVLEGKGYSIVEGERIDWEKGDLVLLPLHPNEVEHQHFNLDPAKPSVWCAFIHLPIQEYLASDLQQMENSPDFKG
;
A
#
# COMPACT_ATOMS: atom_id res chain seq x y z
N MET A 1 -7.16 8.86 -36.17
CA MET A 1 -7.51 8.31 -34.85
C MET A 1 -7.47 6.81 -34.99
N ALA A 2 -6.56 6.13 -34.29
CA ALA A 2 -6.50 4.69 -34.31
C ALA A 2 -7.76 4.14 -33.64
N GLU A 3 -8.49 3.29 -34.34
CA GLU A 3 -9.63 2.55 -33.81
C GLU A 3 -9.11 1.64 -32.70
N ILE A 4 -9.51 1.90 -31.45
CA ILE A 4 -9.15 1.04 -30.34
C ILE A 4 -9.94 -0.24 -30.51
N GLU A 5 -9.27 -1.30 -30.92
CA GLU A 5 -9.84 -2.66 -30.99
C GLU A 5 -10.34 -3.06 -29.60
N ARG A 6 -11.63 -2.87 -29.36
CA ARG A 6 -12.31 -3.17 -28.09
C ARG A 6 -12.59 -4.67 -27.88
N THR A 7 -12.23 -5.51 -28.82
CA THR A 7 -12.48 -6.95 -28.81
C THR A 7 -11.18 -7.75 -28.93
N ARG A 8 -10.34 -7.68 -27.92
CA ARG A 8 -9.45 -8.83 -27.67
C ARG A 8 -10.30 -9.88 -26.97
N GLU A 9 -10.62 -10.97 -27.68
CA GLU A 9 -11.02 -12.21 -27.02
C GLU A 9 -9.90 -12.59 -26.05
N ARG A 10 -10.16 -12.35 -24.77
CA ARG A 10 -9.29 -12.93 -23.75
C ARG A 10 -9.60 -14.41 -23.75
N GLU A 11 -8.65 -15.24 -24.19
CA GLU A 11 -8.68 -16.67 -23.91
C GLU A 11 -8.77 -16.84 -22.40
N ARG A 12 -9.98 -17.05 -21.93
CA ARG A 12 -10.19 -17.46 -20.55
C ARG A 12 -10.04 -18.97 -20.52
N PRO A 13 -9.20 -19.53 -19.64
CA PRO A 13 -9.19 -20.97 -19.46
C PRO A 13 -10.63 -21.43 -19.17
N PRO A 14 -11.07 -22.55 -19.74
CA PRO A 14 -12.39 -23.10 -19.47
C PRO A 14 -12.57 -23.21 -17.96
N LEU A 15 -13.66 -22.68 -17.45
CA LEU A 15 -14.03 -22.83 -16.04
C LEU A 15 -14.72 -24.21 -15.93
N ASP A 16 -13.97 -25.19 -15.44
CA ASP A 16 -14.42 -26.57 -15.30
C ASP A 16 -15.51 -26.77 -14.23
N ASP A 17 -15.95 -25.68 -13.60
CA ASP A 17 -16.95 -25.73 -12.55
C ASP A 17 -18.07 -24.70 -12.71
N ASN A 18 -19.22 -25.00 -12.16
CA ASN A 18 -20.30 -24.05 -12.13
C ASN A 18 -19.99 -22.86 -11.17
N PRO A 19 -20.62 -21.71 -11.36
CA PRO A 19 -20.37 -20.51 -10.55
C PRO A 19 -20.62 -20.72 -9.06
N TYR A 20 -21.58 -21.53 -8.69
CA TYR A 20 -21.90 -21.83 -7.29
C TYR A 20 -20.75 -22.56 -6.59
N GLU A 21 -20.25 -23.64 -7.20
CA GLU A 21 -19.12 -24.40 -6.65
C GLU A 21 -17.86 -23.56 -6.48
N ARG A 22 -17.60 -22.65 -7.43
CA ARG A 22 -16.49 -21.70 -7.34
C ARG A 22 -16.62 -20.77 -6.15
N VAL A 23 -17.79 -20.17 -5.94
CA VAL A 23 -18.07 -19.29 -4.80
C VAL A 23 -17.92 -20.05 -3.49
N MET A 24 -18.42 -21.29 -3.43
CA MET A 24 -18.31 -22.11 -2.21
C MET A 24 -16.86 -22.48 -1.89
N ARG A 25 -16.04 -22.80 -2.91
CA ARG A 25 -14.60 -23.02 -2.69
C ARG A 25 -13.85 -21.76 -2.23
N GLN A 26 -14.15 -20.59 -2.83
CA GLN A 26 -13.56 -19.34 -2.38
C GLN A 26 -13.92 -19.03 -0.93
N ARG A 27 -15.19 -19.26 -0.55
CA ARG A 27 -15.66 -19.07 0.82
C ARG A 27 -14.96 -20.05 1.79
N ALA A 28 -14.85 -21.31 1.42
CA ALA A 28 -14.16 -22.31 2.23
C ALA A 28 -12.68 -21.95 2.44
N ALA A 29 -11.99 -21.53 1.40
CA ALA A 29 -10.60 -21.09 1.47
C ALA A 29 -10.44 -19.84 2.36
N MET A 30 -11.37 -18.89 2.31
CA MET A 30 -11.36 -17.73 3.19
C MET A 30 -11.58 -18.11 4.65
N LEU A 31 -12.54 -19.00 4.94
CA LEU A 31 -12.80 -19.47 6.30
C LEU A 31 -11.61 -20.26 6.86
N GLU A 32 -10.98 -21.10 6.05
CA GLU A 32 -9.79 -21.85 6.46
C GLU A 32 -8.62 -20.89 6.76
N ARG A 33 -8.36 -19.91 5.92
CA ARG A 33 -7.33 -18.88 6.15
C ARG A 33 -7.60 -18.08 7.43
N ASN A 34 -8.85 -17.72 7.70
CA ASN A 34 -9.22 -17.02 8.94
C ASN A 34 -9.00 -17.90 10.19
N LYS A 35 -9.10 -19.22 10.05
CA LYS A 35 -8.89 -20.18 11.12
C LYS A 35 -7.42 -20.51 11.35
N THR A 36 -6.63 -20.66 10.28
CA THR A 36 -5.26 -21.19 10.31
C THR A 36 -4.18 -20.15 10.06
N GLY A 37 -4.55 -19.00 9.51
CA GLY A 37 -3.61 -17.92 9.19
C GLY A 37 -2.96 -17.30 10.43
N PRO A 38 -1.79 -16.67 10.28
CA PRO A 38 -1.03 -16.13 11.38
C PRO A 38 -1.77 -14.96 12.07
N ILE A 39 -1.90 -15.04 13.39
CA ILE A 39 -2.42 -13.94 14.23
C ILE A 39 -1.33 -12.89 14.50
N VAL A 40 -0.08 -13.33 14.55
CA VAL A 40 1.08 -12.44 14.73
C VAL A 40 1.95 -12.51 13.47
N VAL A 41 2.08 -11.39 12.79
CA VAL A 41 3.01 -11.23 11.67
C VAL A 41 4.31 -10.62 12.20
N ARG A 42 5.40 -11.37 12.16
CA ARG A 42 6.66 -10.96 12.76
C ARG A 42 7.52 -10.13 11.79
N LYS A 43 8.14 -9.08 12.29
CA LYS A 43 9.07 -8.22 11.53
C LYS A 43 10.16 -9.04 10.82
N ALA A 44 10.70 -10.08 11.49
CA ALA A 44 11.76 -10.93 10.94
C ALA A 44 11.32 -11.75 9.71
N GLU A 45 10.02 -11.98 9.55
CA GLU A 45 9.44 -12.73 8.43
C GLU A 45 9.14 -11.85 7.21
N ARG A 46 9.38 -10.56 7.31
CA ARG A 46 9.06 -9.57 6.27
C ARG A 46 10.31 -8.83 5.85
N PRO A 47 10.82 -9.02 4.63
CA PRO A 47 12.02 -8.33 4.17
C PRO A 47 11.79 -6.83 4.01
N LEU A 48 12.82 -6.04 4.28
CA LEU A 48 12.86 -4.64 3.89
C LEU A 48 13.18 -4.55 2.41
N GLN A 49 12.32 -3.89 1.65
CA GLN A 49 12.42 -3.74 0.20
C GLN A 49 12.78 -2.32 -0.18
N GLN A 50 13.67 -2.16 -1.15
CA GLN A 50 13.95 -0.88 -1.77
C GLN A 50 13.06 -0.70 -3.01
N VAL A 51 12.15 0.24 -2.92
CA VAL A 51 11.20 0.56 -3.99
C VAL A 51 11.30 2.04 -4.34
N ARG A 52 10.65 2.48 -5.42
CA ARG A 52 10.69 3.89 -5.86
C ARG A 52 10.25 4.89 -4.80
N GLN A 53 9.38 4.48 -3.90
CA GLN A 53 8.92 5.29 -2.77
C GLN A 53 9.95 5.39 -1.63
N GLY A 54 10.87 4.42 -1.50
CA GLY A 54 11.88 4.34 -0.43
C GLY A 54 12.06 2.93 0.11
N LYS A 55 12.31 2.80 1.40
CA LYS A 55 12.50 1.52 2.08
C LYS A 55 11.22 1.09 2.76
N LEU A 56 10.53 0.11 2.18
CA LEU A 56 9.26 -0.41 2.66
C LEU A 56 9.38 -1.83 3.20
N ARG A 57 8.59 -2.12 4.23
CA ARG A 57 8.38 -3.48 4.75
C ARG A 57 6.90 -3.76 4.83
N TYR A 58 6.42 -4.66 3.99
CA TYR A 58 5.02 -5.05 3.95
C TYR A 58 4.73 -6.11 5.02
N TYR A 59 3.82 -5.80 5.94
CA TYR A 59 3.28 -6.75 6.91
C TYR A 59 2.07 -7.49 6.36
N LEU A 60 1.16 -6.76 5.73
CA LEU A 60 0.01 -7.30 5.00
C LEU A 60 0.09 -6.79 3.56
N GLU A 61 0.13 -7.71 2.63
CA GLU A 61 0.07 -7.45 1.19
C GLU A 61 -0.48 -8.71 0.52
N PRO A 62 -1.75 -8.72 0.09
CA PRO A 62 -2.41 -9.92 -0.41
C PRO A 62 -1.69 -10.65 -1.53
N LEU A 63 -1.04 -9.91 -2.42
CA LEU A 63 -0.33 -10.50 -3.56
C LEU A 63 0.92 -11.30 -3.15
N THR A 64 1.61 -10.87 -2.10
CA THR A 64 2.86 -11.49 -1.64
C THR A 64 2.69 -12.33 -0.37
N HIS A 65 1.63 -12.10 0.38
CA HIS A 65 1.31 -12.77 1.64
C HIS A 65 -0.16 -13.25 1.66
N PRO A 66 -0.53 -14.18 0.74
CA PRO A 66 -1.91 -14.64 0.58
C PRO A 66 -2.42 -15.51 1.75
N ASP A 67 -1.54 -15.90 2.65
CA ASP A 67 -1.83 -16.70 3.85
C ASP A 67 -2.40 -15.90 5.02
N THR A 68 -2.28 -14.57 4.99
CA THR A 68 -2.76 -13.72 6.09
C THR A 68 -4.29 -13.59 6.10
N PRO A 69 -4.95 -13.57 7.29
CA PRO A 69 -6.41 -13.53 7.37
C PRO A 69 -7.04 -12.24 6.81
N LEU A 70 -6.41 -11.10 7.02
CA LEU A 70 -6.97 -9.77 6.69
C LEU A 70 -6.57 -9.30 5.28
N GLN A 71 -7.02 -10.04 4.27
CA GLN A 71 -6.70 -9.77 2.85
C GLN A 71 -7.27 -8.45 2.32
N MET A 72 -8.16 -7.77 3.06
CA MET A 72 -8.69 -6.46 2.70
C MET A 72 -7.77 -5.31 3.12
N TRP A 73 -6.64 -5.59 3.76
CA TRP A 73 -5.70 -4.57 4.21
C TRP A 73 -4.34 -4.73 3.55
N ARG A 74 -3.76 -3.58 3.16
CA ARG A 74 -2.33 -3.42 2.94
C ARG A 74 -1.77 -2.64 4.11
N VAL A 75 -0.77 -3.22 4.79
CA VAL A 75 -0.10 -2.59 5.94
C VAL A 75 1.40 -2.69 5.74
N PHE A 76 2.07 -1.57 5.81
CA PHE A 76 3.52 -1.52 5.64
C PHE A 76 4.17 -0.42 6.47
N THR A 77 5.44 -0.63 6.85
CA THR A 77 6.27 0.45 7.40
C THR A 77 7.13 1.05 6.30
N HIS A 78 7.42 2.33 6.44
CA HIS A 78 8.33 3.08 5.59
C HIS A 78 9.43 3.70 6.45
N GLU A 79 10.69 3.41 6.11
CA GLU A 79 11.87 4.01 6.73
C GLU A 79 12.35 5.16 5.83
N ILE A 80 12.29 6.40 6.33
CA ILE A 80 12.64 7.61 5.58
C ILE A 80 13.94 8.17 6.14
N HIS A 81 15.02 8.06 5.37
CA HIS A 81 16.33 8.59 5.76
C HIS A 81 16.45 10.09 5.47
N THR A 82 16.00 10.54 4.31
CA THR A 82 15.96 11.95 3.91
C THR A 82 14.55 12.33 3.45
N LYS A 83 14.10 11.76 2.35
CA LYS A 83 12.75 11.95 1.82
C LYS A 83 12.24 10.70 1.12
N SER A 84 10.92 10.54 1.09
CA SER A 84 10.25 9.51 0.29
C SER A 84 10.27 9.87 -1.22
N GLY A 85 9.89 8.94 -2.05
CA GLY A 85 9.47 9.26 -3.41
C GLY A 85 8.23 10.15 -3.38
N LYS A 86 8.14 11.08 -4.33
CA LYS A 86 6.96 11.92 -4.54
C LYS A 86 5.98 11.17 -5.43
N HIS A 87 4.75 11.08 -5.01
CA HIS A 87 3.71 10.38 -5.76
C HIS A 87 2.32 10.95 -5.47
N ARG A 88 1.35 10.53 -6.26
CA ARG A 88 -0.05 10.89 -6.08
C ARG A 88 -0.95 9.68 -6.26
N HIS A 89 -2.03 9.66 -5.55
CA HIS A 89 -3.14 8.70 -5.64
C HIS A 89 -4.38 9.29 -4.94
N GLN A 90 -5.51 8.60 -4.99
CA GLN A 90 -6.77 9.12 -4.44
C GLN A 90 -6.84 9.21 -2.90
N GLY A 91 -5.71 9.07 -2.20
CA GLY A 91 -5.66 9.15 -0.74
C GLY A 91 -6.21 7.90 -0.05
N GLY A 92 -6.92 8.08 1.06
CA GLY A 92 -7.50 6.97 1.82
C GLY A 92 -6.50 6.20 2.68
N LEU A 93 -5.40 6.86 3.10
CA LEU A 93 -4.39 6.28 3.99
C LEU A 93 -4.50 6.84 5.40
N VAL A 94 -4.29 5.96 6.36
CA VAL A 94 -3.97 6.32 7.74
C VAL A 94 -2.51 5.96 7.97
N ILE A 95 -1.71 6.93 8.41
CA ILE A 95 -0.30 6.78 8.70
C ILE A 95 -0.06 7.04 10.19
N TYR A 96 0.52 6.09 10.90
CA TYR A 96 0.92 6.25 12.30
C TYR A 96 2.45 6.38 12.40
N VAL A 97 2.93 7.46 12.99
CA VAL A 97 4.36 7.72 13.13
C VAL A 97 4.91 6.92 14.31
N LEU A 98 5.75 5.92 14.00
CA LEU A 98 6.35 5.02 14.99
C LEU A 98 7.61 5.60 15.63
N GLU A 99 8.45 6.26 14.84
CA GLU A 99 9.74 6.81 15.26
C GLU A 99 10.09 8.08 14.49
N GLY A 100 10.79 8.99 15.16
CA GLY A 100 11.34 10.19 14.55
C GLY A 100 10.34 11.33 14.44
N LYS A 101 10.73 12.32 13.66
CA LYS A 101 9.93 13.52 13.33
C LYS A 101 10.23 13.97 11.92
N GLY A 102 9.28 14.60 11.30
CA GLY A 102 9.41 15.04 9.93
C GLY A 102 8.29 15.97 9.50
N TYR A 103 8.14 16.09 8.22
CA TYR A 103 6.99 16.77 7.62
C TYR A 103 6.58 16.09 6.32
N SER A 104 5.36 16.32 5.93
CA SER A 104 4.85 15.95 4.62
C SER A 104 4.51 17.21 3.84
N ILE A 105 4.78 17.20 2.55
CA ILE A 105 4.14 18.15 1.63
C ILE A 105 2.95 17.42 1.02
N VAL A 106 1.76 17.92 1.26
CA VAL A 106 0.50 17.37 0.75
C VAL A 106 -0.21 18.47 -0.01
N GLU A 107 -0.44 18.30 -1.31
CA GLU A 107 -1.03 19.33 -2.20
C GLU A 107 -0.33 20.70 -2.09
N GLY A 108 1.00 20.69 -1.90
CA GLY A 108 1.82 21.89 -1.73
C GLY A 108 1.86 22.45 -0.31
N GLU A 109 1.05 21.96 0.61
CA GLU A 109 1.04 22.41 1.99
C GLU A 109 1.96 21.54 2.87
N ARG A 110 2.70 22.19 3.77
CA ARG A 110 3.54 21.51 4.74
C ARG A 110 2.76 21.12 5.99
N ILE A 111 2.88 19.85 6.38
CA ILE A 111 2.26 19.28 7.57
C ILE A 111 3.39 18.62 8.39
N ASP A 112 3.71 19.20 9.54
CA ASP A 112 4.71 18.64 10.45
C ASP A 112 4.09 17.50 11.28
N TRP A 113 4.90 16.49 11.61
CA TRP A 113 4.51 15.34 12.42
C TRP A 113 5.68 14.80 13.24
N GLU A 114 5.38 14.15 14.36
CA GLU A 114 6.36 13.48 15.22
C GLU A 114 5.84 12.12 15.72
N LYS A 115 6.69 11.38 16.38
CA LYS A 115 6.35 10.08 16.97
C LYS A 115 5.07 10.15 17.81
N GLY A 116 4.13 9.24 17.51
CA GLY A 116 2.82 9.14 18.15
C GLY A 116 1.69 9.82 17.39
N ASP A 117 2.00 10.60 16.36
CA ASP A 117 0.98 11.27 15.56
C ASP A 117 0.34 10.34 14.53
N LEU A 118 -0.91 10.66 14.18
CA LEU A 118 -1.63 10.13 13.03
C LEU A 118 -1.68 11.18 11.93
N VAL A 119 -1.17 10.81 10.75
CA VAL A 119 -1.31 11.60 9.53
C VAL A 119 -2.39 10.98 8.68
N LEU A 120 -3.37 11.76 8.27
CA LEU A 120 -4.48 11.31 7.46
C LEU A 120 -4.36 11.90 6.06
N LEU A 121 -4.36 11.03 5.04
CA LEU A 121 -4.50 11.43 3.65
C LEU A 121 -5.95 11.16 3.23
N PRO A 122 -6.79 12.20 3.16
CA PRO A 122 -8.22 12.03 2.88
C PRO A 122 -8.44 11.49 1.46
N LEU A 123 -9.59 10.88 1.25
CA LEU A 123 -10.03 10.48 -0.08
C LEU A 123 -10.31 11.72 -0.92
N HIS A 124 -9.73 11.78 -2.12
CA HIS A 124 -9.95 12.88 -3.04
C HIS A 124 -10.10 12.35 -4.48
N PRO A 125 -11.13 12.73 -5.22
CA PRO A 125 -11.39 12.20 -6.57
C PRO A 125 -10.29 12.56 -7.58
N ASN A 126 -9.63 13.69 -7.39
CA ASN A 126 -8.59 14.21 -8.29
C ASN A 126 -7.17 13.86 -7.81
N GLU A 127 -7.02 12.80 -7.00
CA GLU A 127 -5.75 12.41 -6.40
C GLU A 127 -5.23 13.39 -5.32
N VAL A 128 -4.27 12.94 -4.55
CA VAL A 128 -3.56 13.70 -3.52
C VAL A 128 -2.07 13.51 -3.75
N GLU A 129 -1.39 14.58 -4.19
CA GLU A 129 0.07 14.56 -4.33
C GLU A 129 0.71 14.71 -2.96
N HIS A 130 1.68 13.84 -2.66
CA HIS A 130 2.39 13.95 -1.39
C HIS A 130 3.81 13.40 -1.44
N GLN A 131 4.64 13.91 -0.51
CA GLN A 131 6.00 13.48 -0.25
C GLN A 131 6.31 13.68 1.24
N HIS A 132 7.07 12.77 1.82
CA HIS A 132 7.42 12.79 3.25
C HIS A 132 8.92 13.05 3.42
N PHE A 133 9.27 13.82 4.45
CA PHE A 133 10.63 14.26 4.72
C PHE A 133 11.01 13.97 6.17
N ASN A 134 12.19 13.43 6.37
CA ASN A 134 12.79 13.25 7.69
C ASN A 134 13.52 14.53 8.10
N LEU A 135 13.41 14.93 9.36
CA LEU A 135 14.12 16.09 9.94
C LEU A 135 15.37 15.70 10.74
N ASP A 136 15.57 14.43 11.03
CA ASP A 136 16.76 13.96 11.74
C ASP A 136 17.77 13.33 10.77
N PRO A 137 18.91 13.97 10.49
CA PRO A 137 19.90 13.42 9.57
C PRO A 137 20.65 12.19 10.14
N ALA A 138 20.58 11.97 11.45
CA ALA A 138 21.29 10.88 12.13
C ALA A 138 20.47 9.58 12.19
N LYS A 139 19.15 9.69 12.13
CA LYS A 139 18.24 8.54 12.27
C LYS A 139 17.06 8.65 11.30
N PRO A 140 16.61 7.54 10.71
CA PRO A 140 15.42 7.56 9.87
C PRO A 140 14.17 7.82 10.72
N SER A 141 13.21 8.51 10.13
CA SER A 141 11.84 8.46 10.63
C SER A 141 11.16 7.20 10.10
N VAL A 142 10.32 6.60 10.93
CA VAL A 142 9.58 5.37 10.59
C VAL A 142 8.12 5.58 10.87
N TRP A 143 7.28 5.27 9.89
CA TRP A 143 5.84 5.27 10.06
C TRP A 143 5.20 4.01 9.49
N CYS A 144 3.98 3.70 9.92
CA CYS A 144 3.19 2.58 9.46
C CYS A 144 1.93 3.10 8.75
N ALA A 145 1.73 2.66 7.53
CA ALA A 145 0.54 2.97 6.75
C ALA A 145 -0.46 1.82 6.75
N PHE A 146 -1.74 2.20 6.76
CA PHE A 146 -2.88 1.31 6.67
C PHE A 146 -3.75 1.73 5.49
N ILE A 147 -3.94 0.82 4.54
CA ILE A 147 -4.76 1.01 3.35
C ILE A 147 -5.87 -0.04 3.34
N HIS A 148 -7.12 0.40 3.27
CA HIS A 148 -8.24 -0.49 3.07
C HIS A 148 -8.46 -0.73 1.57
N LEU A 149 -7.99 -1.87 1.08
CA LEU A 149 -7.94 -2.21 -0.34
C LEU A 149 -9.29 -2.13 -1.06
N PRO A 150 -10.42 -2.60 -0.50
CA PRO A 150 -11.70 -2.48 -1.18
C PRO A 150 -12.06 -1.05 -1.58
N ILE A 151 -11.75 -0.06 -0.72
CA ILE A 151 -11.97 1.35 -1.06
C ILE A 151 -11.04 1.78 -2.19
N GLN A 152 -9.75 1.43 -2.10
CA GLN A 152 -8.76 1.75 -3.12
C GLN A 152 -9.12 1.15 -4.49
N GLU A 153 -9.58 -0.11 -4.50
CA GLU A 153 -10.02 -0.81 -5.71
C GLU A 153 -11.31 -0.20 -6.29
N TYR A 154 -12.30 0.13 -5.45
CA TYR A 154 -13.55 0.76 -5.89
C TYR A 154 -13.35 2.13 -6.53
N LEU A 155 -12.36 2.88 -6.06
CA LEU A 155 -12.00 4.18 -6.62
C LEU A 155 -11.12 4.07 -7.86
N ALA A 156 -10.75 2.84 -8.27
CA ALA A 156 -9.73 2.60 -9.28
C ALA A 156 -8.46 3.43 -9.01
N SER A 157 -8.04 3.46 -7.74
CA SER A 157 -6.95 4.31 -7.28
C SER A 157 -5.68 3.99 -8.05
N ASP A 158 -5.17 4.97 -8.78
CA ASP A 158 -3.92 4.87 -9.51
C ASP A 158 -2.78 5.47 -8.69
N LEU A 159 -1.63 4.82 -8.74
CA LEU A 159 -0.41 5.32 -8.10
C LEU A 159 0.53 5.85 -9.16
N GLN A 160 0.68 7.16 -9.24
CA GLN A 160 1.62 7.81 -10.17
C GLN A 160 2.88 8.25 -9.42
N GLN A 161 4.00 7.61 -9.72
CA GLN A 161 5.30 7.99 -9.17
C GLN A 161 5.88 9.16 -9.96
N MET A 162 6.11 10.29 -9.29
CA MET A 162 6.61 11.53 -9.89
C MET A 162 8.11 11.73 -9.65
N GLU A 163 8.60 11.36 -8.47
CA GLU A 163 10.00 11.43 -8.09
C GLU A 163 10.38 10.20 -7.27
N ASN A 164 11.50 9.57 -7.59
CA ASN A 164 12.00 8.45 -6.79
C ASN A 164 12.64 8.93 -5.50
N SER A 165 12.52 8.12 -4.44
CA SER A 165 13.30 8.32 -3.21
C SER A 165 14.80 8.23 -3.50
N PRO A 166 15.66 9.02 -2.83
CA PRO A 166 17.12 8.88 -2.90
C PRO A 166 17.63 7.49 -2.48
N ASP A 167 16.83 6.77 -1.70
CA ASP A 167 17.15 5.41 -1.28
C ASP A 167 16.95 4.35 -2.37
N PHE A 168 16.22 4.69 -3.44
CA PHE A 168 16.02 3.78 -4.58
C PHE A 168 17.21 3.83 -5.53
N LYS A 169 17.82 2.70 -5.78
CA LYS A 169 19.03 2.59 -6.61
C LYS A 169 18.84 1.86 -7.95
N GLY A 170 17.57 1.62 -8.35
CA GLY A 170 17.24 0.92 -9.61
C GLY A 170 17.14 -0.57 -9.47
#